data_85673baec119947309120784ed93ad7b
#
_entry.id   85673baec119947309120784ed93ad7b
#
_cell.length_a   1.000
_cell.length_b   1.000
_cell.length_c   1.000
_cell.angle_alpha   90.00
_cell.angle_beta   90.00
_cell.angle_gamma   90.00
#
_symmetry.space_group_name_H-M   'P 1'
#
loop_
_entity.id
_entity.type
_entity.pdbx_description
1 polymer ?
#
loop_
_entity_poly.entity_id
_entity_poly.type
_entity_poly.pdbx_seq_one_letter_code
_entity_poly.pdbx_strand_id
1 'polypeptide(L)'
;LQENYITHNPVSLIRQKSRYLQKIQQARVTRKLNDRQWSILIDEIESRCAKEPLYERHLFIFSAFYLLGCRISELADTQDRQPVMSDFYQDSNHLWWFRTVGKGNKAREIAVPDAMLKSLKRYRRYIGAPGLPSPRDHCPIIPKQKGDGGIGTRQLRKIVQVGFDCAIERLAAQGQHDEAMAMRHATVHWLRHTAISKDVQHRPREHVRDDAGHQSVQVTDRYIEIDLQARHASARTKTLNTDNKETI
;
A
#
# COMPACT_ATOMS: atom_id res chain seq x y z
N LEU A 1 -11.35 -50.86 36.78
CA LEU A 1 -10.22 -50.02 37.15
C LEU A 1 -10.18 -48.83 36.19
N GLN A 2 -10.94 -47.78 36.52
CA GLN A 2 -10.85 -46.48 35.87
C GLN A 2 -9.78 -45.67 36.60
N GLU A 3 -8.62 -45.55 36.03
CA GLU A 3 -7.59 -44.66 36.54
C GLU A 3 -7.85 -43.26 35.97
N ASN A 4 -8.27 -42.37 36.86
CA ASN A 4 -8.37 -40.92 36.60
C ASN A 4 -6.94 -40.34 36.47
N TYR A 5 -6.35 -40.44 35.28
CA TYR A 5 -5.14 -39.71 34.94
C TYR A 5 -5.49 -38.31 34.49
N ILE A 6 -5.07 -37.31 35.26
CA ILE A 6 -5.03 -35.90 34.97
C ILE A 6 -6.35 -35.14 35.17
N THR A 7 -6.55 -34.62 36.36
CA THR A 7 -7.65 -33.66 36.70
C THR A 7 -7.45 -32.25 36.15
N HIS A 8 -6.27 -31.93 35.60
CA HIS A 8 -5.97 -30.61 35.05
C HIS A 8 -5.16 -30.73 33.79
N ASN A 9 -5.55 -29.97 32.75
CA ASN A 9 -4.82 -29.93 31.48
C ASN A 9 -3.48 -29.20 31.68
N PRO A 10 -2.30 -29.87 31.65
CA PRO A 10 -1.00 -29.22 31.88
C PRO A 10 -0.67 -28.21 30.79
N VAL A 11 -1.31 -28.26 29.62
CA VAL A 11 -1.13 -27.31 28.53
C VAL A 11 -1.77 -25.96 28.83
N SER A 12 -2.75 -25.91 29.75
CA SER A 12 -3.37 -24.65 30.15
C SER A 12 -2.41 -23.73 30.91
N LEU A 13 -1.44 -24.31 31.62
CA LEU A 13 -0.38 -23.57 32.32
C LEU A 13 0.66 -22.96 31.37
N ILE A 14 0.87 -23.59 30.21
CA ILE A 14 1.79 -23.08 29.18
C ILE A 14 1.20 -21.86 28.46
N ARG A 15 -0.12 -21.67 28.52
CA ARG A 15 -0.79 -20.47 27.96
C ARG A 15 -0.66 -19.22 28.84
N GLN A 16 -0.30 -19.34 30.08
CA GLN A 16 0.16 -18.20 30.86
C GLN A 16 1.56 -17.83 30.39
N LYS A 17 1.63 -16.97 29.37
CA LYS A 17 2.89 -16.34 28.97
C LYS A 17 3.49 -15.70 30.21
N SER A 18 4.59 -16.25 30.67
CA SER A 18 5.38 -15.67 31.75
C SER A 18 5.51 -14.17 31.51
N ARG A 19 5.09 -13.33 32.45
CA ARG A 19 5.29 -11.87 32.42
C ARG A 19 6.79 -11.52 32.35
N TYR A 20 7.66 -12.48 32.60
CA TYR A 20 9.12 -12.35 32.60
C TYR A 20 9.79 -12.68 31.27
N LEU A 21 9.09 -13.28 30.31
CA LEU A 21 9.56 -13.30 28.93
C LEU A 21 9.29 -11.91 28.33
N GLN A 22 10.16 -10.95 28.67
CA GLN A 22 10.33 -9.78 27.82
C GLN A 22 10.53 -10.34 26.42
N LYS A 23 9.54 -10.10 25.55
CA LYS A 23 9.75 -10.27 24.11
C LYS A 23 11.02 -9.49 23.82
N ILE A 24 12.11 -10.20 23.58
CA ILE A 24 13.23 -9.64 22.83
C ILE A 24 12.53 -9.06 21.60
N GLN A 25 12.43 -7.74 21.57
CA GLN A 25 11.96 -7.04 20.38
C GLN A 25 13.06 -7.29 19.35
N GLN A 26 12.98 -8.44 18.68
CA GLN A 26 13.67 -8.61 17.42
C GLN A 26 13.26 -7.38 16.61
N ALA A 27 14.23 -6.58 16.22
CA ALA A 27 14.03 -5.41 15.39
C ALA A 27 13.10 -5.86 14.28
N ARG A 28 11.88 -5.32 14.26
CA ARG A 28 10.86 -5.74 13.29
C ARG A 28 11.43 -5.37 11.94
N VAL A 29 11.79 -6.36 11.15
CA VAL A 29 12.20 -6.15 9.77
C VAL A 29 11.08 -5.34 9.11
N THR A 30 11.38 -4.09 8.80
CA THR A 30 10.42 -3.16 8.20
C THR A 30 10.18 -3.63 6.77
N ARG A 31 9.02 -4.23 6.54
CA ARG A 31 8.63 -4.78 5.24
C ARG A 31 8.09 -3.68 4.33
N LYS A 32 8.89 -2.66 4.07
CA LYS A 32 8.58 -1.53 3.17
C LYS A 32 9.78 -1.23 2.29
N LEU A 33 9.56 -0.60 1.16
CA LEU A 33 10.62 -0.02 0.34
C LEU A 33 11.08 1.31 0.94
N ASN A 34 12.37 1.58 0.90
CA ASN A 34 12.89 2.92 1.17
C ASN A 34 12.70 3.83 -0.06
N ASP A 35 12.97 5.13 0.10
CA ASP A 35 12.74 6.12 -0.95
C ASP A 35 13.55 5.86 -2.20
N ARG A 36 14.77 5.41 -2.04
CA ARG A 36 15.66 5.07 -3.15
C ARG A 36 15.18 3.85 -3.92
N GLN A 37 14.80 2.78 -3.22
CA GLN A 37 14.23 1.58 -3.84
C GLN A 37 12.95 1.90 -4.60
N TRP A 38 12.08 2.74 -4.02
CA TRP A 38 10.86 3.19 -4.68
C TRP A 38 11.15 4.02 -5.93
N SER A 39 12.05 5.02 -5.85
CA SER A 39 12.42 5.85 -6.99
C SER A 39 12.98 5.01 -8.14
N ILE A 40 13.96 4.15 -7.85
CA ILE A 40 14.56 3.28 -8.87
C ILE A 40 13.52 2.35 -9.52
N LEU A 41 12.58 1.80 -8.72
CA LEU A 41 11.51 0.95 -9.23
C LEU A 41 10.62 1.69 -10.24
N ILE A 42 10.17 2.90 -9.89
CA ILE A 42 9.29 3.69 -10.76
C ILE A 42 10.04 4.18 -11.99
N ASP A 43 11.25 4.72 -11.83
CA ASP A 43 12.08 5.20 -12.93
C ASP A 43 12.41 4.09 -13.94
N GLU A 44 12.65 2.86 -13.45
CA GLU A 44 12.88 1.71 -14.32
C GLU A 44 11.64 1.31 -15.10
N ILE A 45 10.47 1.26 -14.43
CA ILE A 45 9.21 0.95 -15.09
C ILE A 45 8.86 2.02 -16.12
N GLU A 46 9.04 3.31 -15.79
CA GLU A 46 8.80 4.41 -16.74
C GLU A 46 9.74 4.36 -17.94
N SER A 47 11.00 4.07 -17.73
CA SER A 47 11.97 3.87 -18.83
C SER A 47 11.55 2.74 -19.76
N ARG A 48 11.00 1.66 -19.22
CA ARG A 48 10.51 0.52 -20.02
C ARG A 48 9.22 0.83 -20.77
N CYS A 49 8.37 1.72 -20.27
CA CYS A 49 7.16 2.14 -21.00
C CYS A 49 7.47 2.71 -22.39
N ALA A 50 8.62 3.39 -22.55
CA ALA A 50 9.03 3.94 -23.84
C ALA A 50 9.40 2.87 -24.87
N LYS A 51 9.84 1.68 -24.42
CA LYS A 51 10.27 0.57 -25.26
C LYS A 51 9.18 -0.47 -25.47
N GLU A 52 8.44 -0.74 -24.43
CA GLU A 52 7.39 -1.78 -24.38
C GLU A 52 6.12 -1.21 -23.75
N PRO A 53 5.08 -0.89 -24.54
CA PRO A 53 3.84 -0.30 -24.02
C PRO A 53 3.15 -1.12 -22.93
N LEU A 54 3.43 -2.42 -22.83
CA LEU A 54 2.91 -3.29 -21.77
C LEU A 54 3.27 -2.78 -20.36
N TYR A 55 4.40 -2.08 -20.21
CA TYR A 55 4.82 -1.52 -18.93
C TYR A 55 3.93 -0.36 -18.42
N GLU A 56 3.10 0.24 -19.28
CA GLU A 56 2.06 1.19 -18.85
C GLU A 56 1.10 0.56 -17.84
N ARG A 57 0.81 -0.73 -18.00
CA ARG A 57 0.02 -1.50 -17.06
C ARG A 57 0.75 -1.72 -15.74
N HIS A 58 2.06 -1.98 -15.77
CA HIS A 58 2.87 -2.10 -14.57
C HIS A 58 2.89 -0.78 -13.81
N LEU A 59 3.17 0.31 -14.51
CA LEU A 59 3.21 1.65 -13.92
C LEU A 59 1.89 2.01 -13.23
N PHE A 60 0.76 1.75 -13.88
CA PHE A 60 -0.56 1.96 -13.28
C PHE A 60 -0.77 1.12 -12.01
N ILE A 61 -0.40 -0.17 -12.03
CA ILE A 61 -0.55 -1.08 -10.90
C ILE A 61 0.29 -0.60 -9.70
N PHE A 62 1.54 -0.23 -9.92
CA PHE A 62 2.40 0.31 -8.87
C PHE A 62 1.89 1.65 -8.35
N SER A 63 1.43 2.53 -9.24
CA SER A 63 0.79 3.80 -8.85
C SER A 63 -0.44 3.56 -7.97
N ALA A 64 -1.31 2.63 -8.34
CA ALA A 64 -2.51 2.32 -7.57
C ALA A 64 -2.18 1.76 -6.17
N PHE A 65 -1.21 0.84 -6.06
CA PHE A 65 -0.79 0.33 -4.75
C PHE A 65 -0.15 1.40 -3.87
N TYR A 66 0.62 2.30 -4.45
CA TYR A 66 1.32 3.33 -3.69
C TYR A 66 0.41 4.52 -3.34
N LEU A 67 -0.35 5.03 -4.30
CA LEU A 67 -1.15 6.24 -4.11
C LEU A 67 -2.49 6.00 -3.41
N LEU A 68 -3.04 4.78 -3.50
CA LEU A 68 -4.29 4.41 -2.83
C LEU A 68 -4.08 3.49 -1.64
N GLY A 69 -2.88 2.95 -1.47
CA GLY A 69 -2.59 2.01 -0.40
C GLY A 69 -3.49 0.76 -0.39
N CYS A 70 -3.95 0.31 -1.56
CA CYS A 70 -4.90 -0.80 -1.71
C CYS A 70 -4.33 -2.15 -1.26
N ARG A 71 -5.22 -3.06 -0.85
CA ARG A 71 -4.92 -4.49 -0.76
C ARG A 71 -4.98 -5.12 -2.15
N ILE A 72 -4.24 -6.21 -2.35
CA ILE A 72 -4.22 -6.89 -3.66
C ILE A 72 -5.63 -7.33 -4.11
N SER A 73 -6.48 -7.80 -3.20
CA SER A 73 -7.87 -8.20 -3.48
C SER A 73 -8.78 -7.03 -3.87
N GLU A 74 -8.37 -5.81 -3.59
CA GLU A 74 -9.15 -4.61 -3.89
C GLU A 74 -8.94 -4.10 -5.33
N LEU A 75 -7.85 -4.56 -5.98
CA LEU A 75 -7.56 -4.29 -7.39
C LEU A 75 -7.70 -5.51 -8.30
N ALA A 76 -7.73 -6.70 -7.73
CA ALA A 76 -7.84 -7.95 -8.48
C ALA A 76 -9.29 -8.39 -8.64
N ASP A 77 -9.56 -9.07 -9.76
CA ASP A 77 -10.77 -9.83 -9.96
C ASP A 77 -10.78 -11.06 -9.01
N THR A 78 -11.82 -11.19 -8.21
CA THR A 78 -12.01 -12.27 -7.22
C THR A 78 -13.39 -12.88 -7.38
N GLN A 79 -13.66 -14.00 -6.70
CA GLN A 79 -15.00 -14.62 -6.71
C GLN A 79 -16.07 -13.67 -6.14
N ASP A 80 -15.70 -12.81 -5.19
CA ASP A 80 -16.65 -11.95 -4.49
C ASP A 80 -16.88 -10.61 -5.22
N ARG A 81 -15.90 -10.16 -6.01
CA ARG A 81 -15.93 -8.85 -6.66
C ARG A 81 -14.98 -8.74 -7.85
N GLN A 82 -15.48 -8.12 -8.91
CA GLN A 82 -14.68 -7.59 -10.01
C GLN A 82 -14.60 -6.06 -9.88
N PRO A 83 -13.41 -5.49 -9.59
CA PRO A 83 -13.23 -4.04 -9.59
C PRO A 83 -13.35 -3.48 -11.00
N VAL A 84 -14.15 -2.42 -11.18
CA VAL A 84 -14.44 -1.79 -12.45
C VAL A 84 -14.04 -0.32 -12.47
N MET A 85 -13.90 0.27 -13.65
CA MET A 85 -13.47 1.65 -13.81
C MET A 85 -14.39 2.66 -13.12
N SER A 86 -15.71 2.40 -13.07
CA SER A 86 -16.68 3.23 -12.35
C SER A 86 -16.56 3.16 -10.82
N ASP A 87 -15.68 2.33 -10.27
CA ASP A 87 -15.28 2.41 -8.86
C ASP A 87 -14.45 3.69 -8.57
N PHE A 88 -13.81 4.27 -9.60
CA PHE A 88 -13.33 5.64 -9.56
C PHE A 88 -14.47 6.58 -9.95
N TYR A 89 -14.90 7.43 -9.03
CA TYR A 89 -16.02 8.32 -9.25
C TYR A 89 -15.77 9.70 -8.65
N GLN A 90 -16.50 10.69 -9.16
CA GLN A 90 -16.47 12.04 -8.66
C GLN A 90 -17.76 12.31 -7.88
N ASP A 91 -17.63 12.87 -6.68
CA ASP A 91 -18.77 13.25 -5.83
C ASP A 91 -19.39 14.59 -6.28
N SER A 92 -20.42 15.05 -5.55
CA SER A 92 -21.09 16.33 -5.80
C SER A 92 -20.19 17.56 -5.58
N ASN A 93 -19.10 17.43 -4.86
CA ASN A 93 -18.12 18.48 -4.61
C ASN A 93 -16.94 18.44 -5.61
N HIS A 94 -17.07 17.63 -6.67
CA HIS A 94 -16.01 17.40 -7.66
C HIS A 94 -14.75 16.76 -7.12
N LEU A 95 -14.82 16.06 -5.97
CA LEU A 95 -13.73 15.31 -5.39
C LEU A 95 -13.76 13.86 -5.92
N TRP A 96 -12.58 13.32 -6.22
CA TRP A 96 -12.45 11.97 -6.73
C TRP A 96 -12.23 10.96 -5.62
N TRP A 97 -12.97 9.86 -5.70
CA TRP A 97 -12.96 8.74 -4.77
C TRP A 97 -12.76 7.42 -5.48
N PHE A 98 -12.15 6.47 -4.77
CA PHE A 98 -12.08 5.08 -5.21
C PHE A 98 -12.86 4.20 -4.23
N ARG A 99 -13.97 3.65 -4.71
CA ARG A 99 -14.81 2.75 -3.93
C ARG A 99 -14.26 1.35 -3.97
N THR A 100 -14.07 0.71 -2.82
CA THR A 100 -13.58 -0.65 -2.73
C THR A 100 -14.22 -1.42 -1.58
N VAL A 101 -14.03 -2.75 -1.59
CA VAL A 101 -14.53 -3.64 -0.54
C VAL A 101 -13.33 -4.36 0.06
N GLY A 102 -13.12 -4.13 1.34
CA GLY A 102 -12.02 -4.70 2.09
C GLY A 102 -12.36 -6.03 2.78
N LYS A 103 -11.47 -6.47 3.65
CA LYS A 103 -11.63 -7.69 4.45
C LYS A 103 -12.94 -7.65 5.26
N GLY A 104 -13.71 -8.73 5.22
CA GLY A 104 -15.00 -8.84 5.91
C GLY A 104 -16.15 -8.14 5.19
N ASN A 105 -16.04 -7.98 3.88
CA ASN A 105 -17.05 -7.37 3.01
C ASN A 105 -17.43 -5.93 3.41
N LYS A 106 -16.46 -5.19 3.99
CA LYS A 106 -16.67 -3.80 4.39
C LYS A 106 -16.33 -2.88 3.22
N ALA A 107 -17.33 -2.18 2.72
CA ALA A 107 -17.14 -1.12 1.73
C ALA A 107 -16.37 0.04 2.38
N ARG A 108 -15.47 0.67 1.61
CA ARG A 108 -14.80 1.91 1.96
C ARG A 108 -14.51 2.73 0.72
N GLU A 109 -14.30 3.99 0.92
CA GLU A 109 -13.90 4.94 -0.11
C GLU A 109 -12.53 5.49 0.24
N ILE A 110 -11.68 5.60 -0.77
CA ILE A 110 -10.31 6.08 -0.64
C ILE A 110 -10.24 7.39 -1.42
N ALA A 111 -9.74 8.43 -0.80
CA ALA A 111 -9.50 9.70 -1.48
C ALA A 111 -8.46 9.52 -2.61
N VAL A 112 -8.79 9.99 -3.81
CA VAL A 112 -7.94 9.81 -5.00
C VAL A 112 -7.10 11.08 -5.21
N PRO A 113 -5.78 11.02 -5.00
CA PRO A 113 -4.91 12.18 -5.22
C PRO A 113 -4.74 12.47 -6.73
N ASP A 114 -4.41 13.72 -7.07
CA ASP A 114 -4.19 14.17 -8.44
C ASP A 114 -3.15 13.32 -9.20
N ALA A 115 -2.11 12.87 -8.50
CA ALA A 115 -1.12 11.98 -9.08
C ALA A 115 -1.75 10.66 -9.56
N MET A 116 -2.73 10.12 -8.83
CA MET A 116 -3.46 8.92 -9.24
C MET A 116 -4.35 9.20 -10.44
N LEU A 117 -5.01 10.35 -10.50
CA LEU A 117 -5.81 10.74 -11.67
C LEU A 117 -4.96 10.89 -12.93
N LYS A 118 -3.73 11.43 -12.81
CA LYS A 118 -2.76 11.48 -13.91
C LYS A 118 -2.37 10.07 -14.39
N SER A 119 -2.05 9.18 -13.46
CA SER A 119 -1.72 7.77 -13.75
C SER A 119 -2.91 7.05 -14.39
N LEU A 120 -4.12 7.25 -13.88
CA LEU A 120 -5.34 6.66 -14.42
C LEU A 120 -5.62 7.14 -15.86
N LYS A 121 -5.52 8.44 -16.14
CA LYS A 121 -5.66 8.99 -17.50
C LYS A 121 -4.63 8.40 -18.47
N ARG A 122 -3.37 8.27 -18.04
CA ARG A 122 -2.28 7.69 -18.83
C ARG A 122 -2.57 6.23 -19.16
N TYR A 123 -2.94 5.45 -18.16
CA TYR A 123 -3.27 4.03 -18.32
C TYR A 123 -4.51 3.83 -19.20
N ARG A 124 -5.56 4.62 -19.02
CA ARG A 124 -6.78 4.55 -19.83
C ARG A 124 -6.49 4.84 -21.30
N ARG A 125 -5.61 5.79 -21.60
CA ARG A 125 -5.15 6.05 -22.98
C ARG A 125 -4.44 4.81 -23.55
N TYR A 126 -3.62 4.13 -22.76
CA TYR A 126 -2.95 2.89 -23.18
C TYR A 126 -3.94 1.78 -23.54
N ILE A 127 -5.02 1.62 -22.79
CA ILE A 127 -6.05 0.61 -23.09
C ILE A 127 -7.11 1.09 -24.11
N GLY A 128 -6.92 2.24 -24.73
CA GLY A 128 -7.83 2.78 -25.74
C GLY A 128 -9.11 3.40 -25.19
N ALA A 129 -9.19 3.68 -23.89
CA ALA A 129 -10.34 4.28 -23.25
C ALA A 129 -10.22 5.81 -23.12
N PRO A 130 -11.32 6.58 -23.23
CA PRO A 130 -11.25 8.03 -23.12
C PRO A 130 -11.06 8.49 -21.67
N GLY A 131 -10.30 9.57 -21.47
CA GLY A 131 -10.21 10.40 -20.28
C GLY A 131 -10.29 9.70 -18.93
N LEU A 132 -11.09 10.26 -18.03
CA LEU A 132 -11.43 9.66 -16.74
C LEU A 132 -12.68 8.79 -16.85
N PRO A 133 -12.88 7.82 -15.94
CA PRO A 133 -14.05 6.94 -15.95
C PRO A 133 -15.36 7.70 -15.80
N SER A 134 -16.41 7.20 -16.46
CA SER A 134 -17.79 7.62 -16.23
C SER A 134 -18.49 6.66 -15.24
N PRO A 135 -19.62 7.07 -14.66
CA PRO A 135 -20.42 6.19 -13.77
C PRO A 135 -20.92 4.89 -14.42
N ARG A 136 -20.91 4.84 -15.77
CA ARG A 136 -21.33 3.67 -16.57
C ARG A 136 -20.16 2.87 -17.13
N ASP A 137 -18.94 3.14 -16.68
CA ASP A 137 -17.75 2.44 -17.16
C ASP A 137 -17.55 1.13 -16.39
N HIS A 138 -18.12 0.05 -16.89
CA HIS A 138 -18.04 -1.27 -16.29
C HIS A 138 -16.83 -2.10 -16.72
N CYS A 139 -15.90 -1.50 -17.47
CA CYS A 139 -14.65 -2.17 -17.80
C CYS A 139 -13.87 -2.53 -16.53
N PRO A 140 -13.26 -3.72 -16.44
CA PRO A 140 -12.37 -4.05 -15.34
C PRO A 140 -11.26 -3.01 -15.18
N ILE A 141 -10.87 -2.68 -13.94
CA ILE A 141 -9.75 -1.75 -13.71
C ILE A 141 -8.48 -2.25 -14.38
N ILE A 142 -8.22 -3.55 -14.28
CA ILE A 142 -7.07 -4.18 -14.92
C ILE A 142 -7.58 -5.37 -15.74
N PRO A 143 -7.93 -5.16 -17.01
CA PRO A 143 -8.47 -6.22 -17.86
C PRO A 143 -7.43 -7.30 -18.17
N LYS A 144 -7.88 -8.51 -18.45
CA LYS A 144 -7.05 -9.56 -19.02
C LYS A 144 -6.56 -9.14 -20.41
N GLN A 145 -5.38 -9.60 -20.81
CA GLN A 145 -4.88 -9.41 -22.16
C GLN A 145 -5.59 -10.31 -23.20
N LYS A 146 -6.11 -11.44 -22.74
CA LYS A 146 -6.88 -12.40 -23.55
C LYS A 146 -8.10 -12.85 -22.76
N GLY A 147 -9.26 -12.87 -23.39
CA GLY A 147 -10.54 -13.20 -22.77
C GLY A 147 -11.11 -12.05 -21.93
N ASP A 148 -12.29 -12.28 -21.37
CA ASP A 148 -13.07 -11.29 -20.64
C ASP A 148 -12.70 -11.21 -19.17
N GLY A 149 -13.08 -10.10 -18.53
CA GLY A 149 -12.92 -9.86 -17.10
C GLY A 149 -11.58 -9.28 -16.68
N GLY A 150 -11.40 -9.10 -15.38
CA GLY A 150 -10.21 -8.57 -14.75
C GLY A 150 -9.16 -9.65 -14.46
N ILE A 151 -7.95 -9.21 -14.11
CA ILE A 151 -6.90 -10.15 -13.68
C ILE A 151 -7.08 -10.55 -12.22
N GLY A 152 -6.84 -11.82 -11.94
CA GLY A 152 -6.87 -12.34 -10.58
C GLY A 152 -5.60 -12.01 -9.77
N THR A 153 -5.66 -12.25 -8.46
CA THR A 153 -4.56 -11.96 -7.51
C THR A 153 -3.25 -12.65 -7.88
N ARG A 154 -3.30 -13.86 -8.45
CA ARG A 154 -2.09 -14.60 -8.87
C ARG A 154 -1.36 -13.88 -10.00
N GLN A 155 -2.11 -13.41 -11.01
CA GLN A 155 -1.52 -12.70 -12.15
C GLN A 155 -1.02 -11.31 -11.72
N LEU A 156 -1.76 -10.62 -10.85
CA LEU A 156 -1.36 -9.33 -10.32
C LEU A 156 -0.03 -9.43 -9.53
N ARG A 157 0.16 -10.50 -8.71
CA ARG A 157 1.44 -10.76 -8.05
C ARG A 157 2.58 -10.98 -9.03
N LYS A 158 2.34 -11.71 -10.13
CA LYS A 158 3.36 -11.93 -11.17
C LYS A 158 3.80 -10.61 -11.82
N ILE A 159 2.84 -9.74 -12.16
CA ILE A 159 3.14 -8.42 -12.75
C ILE A 159 3.97 -7.57 -11.79
N VAL A 160 3.60 -7.53 -10.51
CA VAL A 160 4.36 -6.80 -9.49
C VAL A 160 5.77 -7.40 -9.31
N GLN A 161 5.89 -8.73 -9.33
CA GLN A 161 7.21 -9.38 -9.23
C GLN A 161 8.12 -8.99 -10.39
N VAL A 162 7.63 -8.99 -11.62
CA VAL A 162 8.40 -8.53 -12.78
C VAL A 162 8.93 -7.11 -12.57
N GLY A 163 8.11 -6.20 -12.04
CA GLY A 163 8.59 -4.84 -11.73
C GLY A 163 9.69 -4.81 -10.68
N PHE A 164 9.57 -5.62 -9.62
CA PHE A 164 10.64 -5.75 -8.63
C PHE A 164 11.92 -6.34 -9.23
N ASP A 165 11.81 -7.38 -10.06
CA ASP A 165 12.97 -8.01 -10.70
C ASP A 165 13.72 -7.00 -11.58
N CYS A 166 13.01 -6.17 -12.36
CA CYS A 166 13.61 -5.09 -13.15
C CYS A 166 14.36 -4.07 -12.27
N ALA A 167 13.80 -3.68 -11.14
CA ALA A 167 14.44 -2.74 -10.22
C ALA A 167 15.68 -3.37 -9.54
N ILE A 168 15.61 -4.64 -9.18
CA ILE A 168 16.72 -5.41 -8.60
C ILE A 168 17.89 -5.48 -9.60
N GLU A 169 17.61 -5.79 -10.87
CA GLU A 169 18.61 -5.81 -11.94
C GLU A 169 19.29 -4.44 -12.09
N ARG A 170 18.50 -3.36 -12.09
CA ARG A 170 19.03 -2.00 -12.19
C ARG A 170 19.89 -1.61 -10.98
N LEU A 171 19.46 -1.94 -9.76
CA LEU A 171 20.23 -1.73 -8.53
C LEU A 171 21.57 -2.47 -8.60
N ALA A 172 21.55 -3.75 -9.00
CA ALA A 172 22.75 -4.56 -9.13
C ALA A 172 23.71 -4.00 -10.19
N ALA A 173 23.19 -3.56 -11.35
CA ALA A 173 23.97 -2.92 -12.40
C ALA A 173 24.62 -1.59 -11.96
N GLN A 174 24.03 -0.90 -10.97
CA GLN A 174 24.58 0.30 -10.35
C GLN A 174 25.53 0.00 -9.17
N GLY A 175 25.89 -1.25 -8.93
CA GLY A 175 26.76 -1.67 -7.82
C GLY A 175 26.08 -1.64 -6.44
N GLN A 176 24.75 -1.51 -6.38
CA GLN A 176 23.99 -1.40 -5.13
C GLN A 176 23.46 -2.76 -4.67
N HIS A 177 24.40 -3.67 -4.41
CA HIS A 177 24.09 -5.07 -4.15
C HIS A 177 23.28 -5.29 -2.88
N ASP A 178 23.53 -4.53 -1.82
CA ASP A 178 22.79 -4.65 -0.54
C ASP A 178 21.32 -4.25 -0.71
N GLU A 179 21.06 -3.15 -1.41
CA GLU A 179 19.71 -2.68 -1.75
C GLU A 179 18.97 -3.69 -2.65
N ALA A 180 19.68 -4.23 -3.64
CA ALA A 180 19.14 -5.28 -4.51
C ALA A 180 18.80 -6.55 -3.72
N MET A 181 19.67 -6.98 -2.80
CA MET A 181 19.40 -8.14 -1.93
C MET A 181 18.21 -7.91 -1.00
N ALA A 182 18.12 -6.75 -0.38
CA ALA A 182 16.99 -6.40 0.50
C ALA A 182 15.65 -6.44 -0.28
N MET A 183 15.67 -5.98 -1.53
CA MET A 183 14.48 -5.91 -2.39
C MET A 183 14.00 -7.29 -2.88
N ARG A 184 14.85 -8.33 -2.89
CA ARG A 184 14.46 -9.71 -3.28
C ARG A 184 13.34 -10.30 -2.44
N HIS A 185 13.16 -9.81 -1.22
CA HIS A 185 12.09 -10.22 -0.32
C HIS A 185 10.81 -9.39 -0.45
N ALA A 186 10.81 -8.39 -1.35
CA ALA A 186 9.67 -7.51 -1.54
C ALA A 186 8.47 -8.27 -2.12
N THR A 187 7.31 -7.93 -1.63
CA THR A 187 6.04 -8.47 -2.09
C THR A 187 5.03 -7.34 -2.31
N VAL A 188 3.91 -7.63 -2.94
CA VAL A 188 2.80 -6.65 -3.08
C VAL A 188 2.45 -5.98 -1.75
N HIS A 189 2.57 -6.71 -0.65
CA HIS A 189 2.26 -6.18 0.68
C HIS A 189 3.22 -5.05 1.11
N TRP A 190 4.48 -5.11 0.65
CA TRP A 190 5.44 -4.04 0.90
C TRP A 190 5.03 -2.72 0.26
N LEU A 191 4.40 -2.75 -0.92
CA LEU A 191 3.91 -1.54 -1.58
C LEU A 191 2.90 -0.80 -0.71
N ARG A 192 1.93 -1.54 -0.16
CA ARG A 192 0.98 -0.97 0.78
C ARG A 192 1.64 -0.47 2.08
N HIS A 193 2.61 -1.21 2.63
CA HIS A 193 3.37 -0.74 3.79
C HIS A 193 4.14 0.54 3.49
N THR A 194 4.74 0.63 2.31
CA THR A 194 5.43 1.83 1.83
C THR A 194 4.47 3.02 1.75
N ALA A 195 3.31 2.83 1.10
CA ALA A 195 2.26 3.85 0.98
C ALA A 195 1.84 4.39 2.34
N ILE A 196 1.38 3.52 3.24
CA ILE A 196 0.89 3.91 4.56
C ILE A 196 2.00 4.57 5.40
N SER A 197 3.24 4.04 5.34
CA SER A 197 4.38 4.64 6.06
C SER A 197 4.72 6.05 5.59
N LYS A 198 4.48 6.36 4.32
CA LYS A 198 4.64 7.71 3.78
C LYS A 198 3.47 8.61 4.15
N ASP A 199 2.26 8.11 4.01
CA ASP A 199 1.05 8.87 4.30
C ASP A 199 1.02 9.36 5.75
N VAL A 200 1.37 8.53 6.74
CA VAL A 200 1.36 8.92 8.16
C VAL A 200 2.36 10.04 8.51
N GLN A 201 3.33 10.32 7.63
CA GLN A 201 4.29 11.42 7.81
C GLN A 201 3.72 12.78 7.37
N HIS A 202 2.73 12.78 6.46
CA HIS A 202 2.27 13.98 5.78
C HIS A 202 0.76 14.22 5.87
N ARG A 203 0.00 13.22 6.36
CA ARG A 203 -1.46 13.26 6.43
C ARG A 203 -1.95 12.99 7.86
N PRO A 204 -3.11 13.53 8.27
CA PRO A 204 -3.74 13.18 9.54
C PRO A 204 -3.95 11.67 9.65
N ARG A 205 -3.65 11.10 10.82
CA ARG A 205 -3.68 9.65 11.06
C ARG A 205 -5.07 9.04 10.86
N GLU A 206 -6.10 9.80 11.19
CA GLU A 206 -7.50 9.41 11.03
C GLU A 206 -7.82 9.22 9.55
N HIS A 207 -7.38 10.12 8.70
CA HIS A 207 -7.56 10.02 7.24
C HIS A 207 -6.84 8.79 6.68
N VAL A 208 -5.58 8.57 7.10
CA VAL A 208 -4.80 7.39 6.68
C VAL A 208 -5.43 6.10 7.19
N ARG A 209 -5.96 6.08 8.41
CA ARG A 209 -6.69 4.94 8.97
C ARG A 209 -7.89 4.59 8.11
N ASP A 210 -8.70 5.58 7.77
CA ASP A 210 -9.95 5.39 7.04
C ASP A 210 -9.66 4.94 5.60
N ASP A 211 -8.75 5.61 4.90
CA ASP A 211 -8.29 5.20 3.56
C ASP A 211 -7.66 3.81 3.57
N ALA A 212 -6.88 3.46 4.58
CA ALA A 212 -6.30 2.12 4.70
C ALA A 212 -7.32 1.06 5.13
N GLY A 213 -8.48 1.44 5.68
CA GLY A 213 -9.46 0.53 6.25
C GLY A 213 -8.88 -0.27 7.42
N HIS A 214 -8.20 0.41 8.35
CA HIS A 214 -7.74 -0.17 9.60
C HIS A 214 -8.85 -0.11 10.64
N GLN A 215 -9.02 -1.20 11.40
CA GLN A 215 -10.06 -1.29 12.42
C GLN A 215 -9.83 -0.34 13.62
N SER A 216 -8.57 0.09 13.83
CA SER A 216 -8.21 1.02 14.88
C SER A 216 -7.02 1.90 14.48
N VAL A 217 -6.91 3.05 15.10
CA VAL A 217 -5.75 3.97 14.94
C VAL A 217 -4.46 3.28 15.34
N GLN A 218 -4.47 2.42 16.36
CA GLN A 218 -3.30 1.66 16.82
C GLN A 218 -2.65 0.81 15.71
N VAL A 219 -3.42 0.33 14.73
CA VAL A 219 -2.85 -0.37 13.57
C VAL A 219 -2.08 0.61 12.68
N THR A 220 -2.58 1.83 12.51
CA THR A 220 -1.92 2.89 11.76
C THR A 220 -0.67 3.38 12.49
N ASP A 221 -0.71 3.48 13.80
CA ASP A 221 0.43 3.92 14.64
C ASP A 221 1.65 3.00 14.52
N ARG A 222 1.47 1.76 14.12
CA ARG A 222 2.60 0.83 13.85
C ARG A 222 3.49 1.26 12.68
N TYR A 223 3.00 2.14 11.82
CA TYR A 223 3.72 2.68 10.67
C TYR A 223 4.49 3.95 11.01
N ILE A 224 4.28 4.51 12.21
CA ILE A 224 5.00 5.68 12.67
C ILE A 224 6.36 5.22 13.17
N GLU A 225 7.39 5.55 12.42
CA GLU A 225 8.76 5.50 12.91
C GLU A 225 8.99 6.76 13.75
N ILE A 226 9.39 6.56 15.00
CA ILE A 226 9.74 7.69 15.86
C ILE A 226 11.07 8.24 15.34
N ASP A 227 11.00 9.26 14.52
CA ASP A 227 12.15 10.09 14.20
C ASP A 227 12.48 10.94 15.44
N LEU A 228 13.55 10.57 16.14
CA LEU A 228 14.00 11.27 17.33
C LEU A 228 14.39 12.72 17.03
N GLN A 229 14.91 13.01 15.85
CA GLN A 229 15.27 14.38 15.43
C GLN A 229 14.02 15.21 15.18
N ALA A 230 13.05 14.68 14.45
CA ALA A 230 11.76 15.34 14.21
C ALA A 230 11.00 15.56 15.54
N ARG A 231 11.02 14.57 16.43
CA ARG A 231 10.44 14.70 17.79
C ARG A 231 11.10 15.81 18.60
N HIS A 232 12.43 15.91 18.56
CA HIS A 232 13.17 16.96 19.25
C HIS A 232 12.89 18.32 18.60
N ALA A 233 12.91 18.41 17.27
CA ALA A 233 12.61 19.64 16.55
C ALA A 233 11.20 20.18 16.87
N SER A 234 10.19 19.32 16.89
CA SER A 234 8.83 19.70 17.25
C SER A 234 8.69 20.16 18.71
N ALA A 235 9.52 19.63 19.62
CA ALA A 235 9.53 20.08 21.00
C ALA A 235 10.14 21.49 21.18
N ARG A 236 11.07 21.88 20.32
CA ARG A 236 11.70 23.23 20.34
C ARG A 236 10.75 24.37 19.98
N THR A 237 9.64 24.07 19.32
CA THR A 237 8.62 25.08 18.95
C THR A 237 7.64 25.37 20.08
N LYS A 238 7.72 24.66 21.22
CA LYS A 238 6.87 24.92 22.38
C LYS A 238 7.29 26.22 23.07
N THR A 239 6.34 27.10 23.30
CA THR A 239 6.52 28.34 24.05
C THR A 239 5.68 28.32 25.32
N LEU A 240 6.09 29.07 26.33
CA LEU A 240 5.32 29.23 27.57
C LEU A 240 4.12 30.16 27.41
N ASN A 241 4.17 31.09 26.44
CA ASN A 241 3.10 32.01 26.16
C ASN A 241 2.50 31.76 24.79
N THR A 242 1.19 31.72 24.71
CA THR A 242 0.42 31.59 23.45
C THR A 242 0.29 32.90 22.69
N ASP A 243 0.75 34.03 23.24
CA ASP A 243 0.44 35.41 22.78
C ASP A 243 1.55 36.12 21.99
N ASN A 244 2.65 35.45 21.66
CA ASN A 244 3.66 36.08 20.79
C ASN A 244 3.49 35.67 19.34
N LYS A 245 2.48 36.27 18.66
CA LYS A 245 2.57 36.62 17.26
C LYS A 245 3.42 37.91 17.19
N GLU A 246 4.71 37.78 17.25
CA GLU A 246 5.59 38.86 16.80
C GLU A 246 5.66 38.82 15.28
N THR A 247 4.97 39.77 14.69
CA THR A 247 5.17 40.27 13.35
C THR A 247 6.60 40.79 13.22
N ILE A 248 7.38 40.18 12.34
CA ILE A 248 8.50 40.86 11.65
C ILE A 248 8.31 40.65 10.17
#